data_aea51dad2872dacc0734a007be417996
#
_entry.id   aea51dad2872dacc0734a007be417996
#
_cell.length_a   1.000
_cell.length_b   1.000
_cell.length_c   1.000
_cell.angle_alpha   90.00
_cell.angle_beta   90.00
_cell.angle_gamma   90.00
#
_symmetry.space_group_name_H-M   'P 1'
#
loop_
_entity.id
_entity.type
_entity.pdbx_description
1 polymer ?
#
loop_
_entity_poly.entity_id
_entity_poly.type
_entity_poly.pdbx_seq_one_letter_code
_entity_poly.pdbx_strand_id
1 'polypeptide(L)'
;LGVSDWGTPLDLWREKTGRKVVEIDEARQKRFARGHKLEPFIREMTIEKLRELGHDVKLVGKNRRHTDPVLRFLRAEIDFELELDGVLTNVDAKSVGGTARAKWGSEGTDEIPIDYLAQFMHGLGVTGRQTCIAAALRSFDDVELFYVQRDEETIEAMRSKMSVFWREHVKKEVPPDPITFADVRELFPKSTPRGVEASDEVIAYVDELKQVRERIKMLQSRELALKFEIARFMGDAAVITKGPRDLVSWEEEGRQQIDAFLQRQAPGTALLDPRSPGHLLPLPDNAAQGAGARSTVLQDGFFYAFLVTKPFTPED
;
A
#
# COMPACT_ATOMS: atom_id res chain seq x y z
N LEU A 1 -0.27 -0.08 14.92
CA LEU A 1 -0.87 1.24 14.72
C LEU A 1 -1.87 1.27 13.55
N GLY A 2 -1.76 0.34 12.57
CA GLY A 2 -2.64 0.28 11.40
C GLY A 2 -2.23 1.20 10.23
N VAL A 3 -1.01 1.70 10.23
CA VAL A 3 -0.48 2.58 9.17
C VAL A 3 0.47 1.86 8.20
N SER A 4 0.83 0.61 8.49
CA SER A 4 1.76 -0.17 7.66
C SER A 4 1.01 -1.09 6.70
N ASP A 5 1.43 -1.08 5.45
CA ASP A 5 0.94 -2.02 4.42
C ASP A 5 1.62 -3.41 4.52
N TRP A 6 2.55 -3.61 5.46
CA TRP A 6 3.45 -4.78 5.50
C TRP A 6 3.01 -5.91 6.43
N GLY A 7 2.01 -5.68 7.26
CA GLY A 7 1.52 -6.69 8.18
C GLY A 7 0.33 -6.22 9.01
N THR A 8 -0.43 -7.17 9.51
CA THR A 8 -1.62 -6.93 10.35
C THR A 8 -1.27 -6.98 11.84
N PRO A 9 -2.15 -6.51 12.74
CA PRO A 9 -2.00 -6.75 14.17
C PRO A 9 -1.90 -8.25 14.51
N LEU A 10 -2.59 -9.11 13.76
CA LEU A 10 -2.53 -10.56 13.95
C LEU A 10 -1.14 -11.11 13.59
N ASP A 11 -0.53 -10.65 12.50
CA ASP A 11 0.84 -11.02 12.12
C ASP A 11 1.82 -10.65 13.23
N LEU A 12 1.73 -9.41 13.74
CA LEU A 12 2.58 -8.95 14.83
C LEU A 12 2.37 -9.77 16.11
N TRP A 13 1.13 -10.06 16.48
CA TRP A 13 0.83 -10.88 17.63
C TRP A 13 1.45 -12.28 17.53
N ARG A 14 1.35 -12.92 16.37
CA ARG A 14 1.93 -14.24 16.12
C ARG A 14 3.44 -14.24 16.21
N GLU A 15 4.07 -13.18 15.66
CA GLU A 15 5.52 -12.97 15.79
C GLU A 15 5.92 -12.84 17.26
N LYS A 16 5.24 -11.97 18.02
CA LYS A 16 5.58 -11.69 19.42
C LYS A 16 5.27 -12.85 20.39
N THR A 17 4.35 -13.73 20.01
CA THR A 17 4.01 -14.94 20.77
C THR A 17 4.70 -16.21 20.25
N GLY A 18 5.59 -16.08 19.26
CA GLY A 18 6.34 -17.21 18.69
C GLY A 18 5.50 -18.21 17.88
N ARG A 19 4.27 -17.84 17.47
CA ARG A 19 3.35 -18.69 16.72
C ARG A 19 3.59 -18.68 15.21
N LYS A 20 4.34 -17.73 14.71
CA LYS A 20 4.73 -17.62 13.30
C LYS A 20 6.21 -17.29 13.22
N VAL A 21 6.94 -18.12 12.51
CA VAL A 21 8.24 -17.72 11.97
C VAL A 21 7.94 -16.88 10.74
N VAL A 22 8.37 -15.62 10.74
CA VAL A 22 8.20 -14.74 9.56
C VAL A 22 9.09 -15.29 8.45
N GLU A 23 8.50 -16.04 7.53
CA GLU A 23 9.19 -16.38 6.29
C GLU A 23 9.29 -15.12 5.44
N ILE A 24 10.50 -14.62 5.31
CA ILE A 24 10.80 -13.48 4.45
C ILE A 24 11.01 -14.04 3.05
N ASP A 25 10.14 -13.69 2.11
CA ASP A 25 10.29 -14.08 0.71
C ASP A 25 11.58 -13.54 0.10
N GLU A 26 12.05 -14.17 -0.98
CA GLU A 26 13.32 -13.82 -1.62
C GLU A 26 13.37 -12.35 -2.09
N ALA A 27 12.24 -11.81 -2.56
CA ALA A 27 12.17 -10.42 -3.00
C ALA A 27 12.34 -9.44 -1.82
N ARG A 28 11.75 -9.77 -0.67
CA ARG A 28 11.89 -9.00 0.57
C ARG A 28 13.29 -9.11 1.15
N GLN A 29 13.90 -10.32 1.09
CA GLN A 29 15.28 -10.52 1.48
C GLN A 29 16.25 -9.67 0.62
N LYS A 30 16.06 -9.65 -0.69
CA LYS A 30 16.85 -8.83 -1.62
C LYS A 30 16.70 -7.33 -1.32
N ARG A 31 15.48 -6.87 -0.98
CA ARG A 31 15.25 -5.47 -0.59
C ARG A 31 15.98 -5.10 0.70
N PHE A 32 15.91 -5.95 1.73
CA PHE A 32 16.63 -5.73 2.98
C PHE A 32 18.15 -5.74 2.77
N ALA A 33 18.67 -6.74 2.05
CA ALA A 33 20.09 -6.81 1.75
C ALA A 33 20.59 -5.60 0.95
N ARG A 34 19.76 -5.07 0.04
CA ARG A 34 20.06 -3.83 -0.68
C ARG A 34 20.07 -2.62 0.26
N GLY A 35 19.08 -2.50 1.15
CA GLY A 35 19.01 -1.43 2.16
C GLY A 35 20.29 -1.38 2.98
N HIS A 36 20.62 -2.49 3.64
CA HIS A 36 21.86 -2.60 4.46
C HIS A 36 23.16 -2.29 3.69
N LYS A 37 23.22 -2.63 2.40
CA LYS A 37 24.39 -2.28 1.57
C LYS A 37 24.48 -0.78 1.28
N LEU A 38 23.35 -0.09 1.21
CA LEU A 38 23.30 1.34 0.92
C LEU A 38 23.44 2.22 2.16
N GLU A 39 23.10 1.72 3.35
CA GLU A 39 23.18 2.48 4.60
C GLU A 39 24.54 3.16 4.83
N PRO A 40 25.71 2.51 4.65
CA PRO A 40 27.00 3.17 4.80
C PRO A 40 27.18 4.34 3.84
N PHE A 41 26.76 4.18 2.60
CA PHE A 41 26.85 5.20 1.56
C PHE A 41 25.93 6.39 1.87
N ILE A 42 24.67 6.13 2.21
CA ILE A 42 23.71 7.17 2.62
C ILE A 42 24.24 7.95 3.83
N ARG A 43 24.81 7.26 4.80
CA ARG A 43 25.38 7.89 5.99
C ARG A 43 26.55 8.84 5.66
N GLU A 44 27.47 8.41 4.79
CA GLU A 44 28.62 9.24 4.39
C GLU A 44 28.13 10.50 3.67
N MET A 45 27.25 10.35 2.69
CA MET A 45 26.63 11.49 1.99
C MET A 45 25.86 12.41 2.93
N THR A 46 25.12 11.86 3.89
CA THR A 46 24.37 12.65 4.88
C THR A 46 25.32 13.49 5.73
N ILE A 47 26.40 12.92 6.21
CA ILE A 47 27.41 13.63 7.03
C ILE A 47 28.10 14.73 6.21
N GLU A 48 28.46 14.43 4.97
CA GLU A 48 29.07 15.38 4.05
C GLU A 48 28.12 16.55 3.78
N LYS A 49 26.90 16.28 3.38
CA LYS A 49 25.86 17.29 3.11
C LYS A 49 25.60 18.19 4.33
N LEU A 50 25.48 17.61 5.52
CA LEU A 50 25.27 18.39 6.74
C LEU A 50 26.46 19.32 7.04
N ARG A 51 27.70 18.86 6.78
CA ARG A 51 28.90 19.70 6.92
C ARG A 51 28.95 20.81 5.88
N GLU A 52 28.58 20.55 4.63
CA GLU A 52 28.44 21.56 3.58
C GLU A 52 27.41 22.62 3.94
N LEU A 53 26.34 22.24 4.64
CA LEU A 53 25.33 23.16 5.20
C LEU A 53 25.87 23.96 6.42
N GLY A 54 27.09 23.70 6.87
CA GLY A 54 27.77 24.45 7.95
C GLY A 54 27.58 23.86 9.35
N HIS A 55 27.05 22.65 9.48
CA HIS A 55 26.87 22.00 10.78
C HIS A 55 28.14 21.33 11.31
N ASP A 56 28.35 21.37 12.64
CA ASP A 56 29.33 20.49 13.31
C ASP A 56 28.71 19.08 13.46
N VAL A 57 29.32 18.10 12.79
CA VAL A 57 28.77 16.73 12.69
C VAL A 57 29.74 15.70 13.20
N LYS A 58 29.32 14.97 14.24
CA LYS A 58 30.06 13.82 14.78
C LYS A 58 29.19 12.56 14.73
N LEU A 59 29.73 11.47 14.18
CA LEU A 59 29.07 10.18 14.21
C LEU A 59 29.28 9.54 15.59
N VAL A 60 28.17 9.30 16.32
CA VAL A 60 28.21 8.73 17.69
C VAL A 60 27.77 7.29 17.77
N GLY A 61 27.02 6.79 16.78
CA GLY A 61 26.55 5.41 16.77
C GLY A 61 26.10 4.92 15.41
N LYS A 62 26.08 3.59 15.25
CA LYS A 62 25.57 2.87 14.06
C LYS A 62 24.80 1.66 14.53
N ASN A 63 23.61 1.44 13.93
CA ASN A 63 22.76 0.26 14.16
C ASN A 63 22.57 -0.03 15.66
N ARG A 64 22.31 1.04 16.44
CA ARG A 64 22.13 0.92 17.88
C ARG A 64 20.68 0.60 18.23
N ARG A 65 20.54 -0.39 19.10
CA ARG A 65 19.26 -0.76 19.68
C ARG A 65 19.05 -0.05 21.00
N HIS A 66 17.98 0.70 21.08
CA HIS A 66 17.52 1.37 22.29
C HIS A 66 16.31 0.64 22.85
N THR A 67 16.23 0.63 24.17
CA THR A 67 15.08 0.10 24.91
C THR A 67 14.48 1.23 25.72
N ASP A 68 13.16 1.41 25.61
CA ASP A 68 12.45 2.40 26.41
C ASP A 68 12.68 2.19 27.90
N PRO A 69 13.06 3.23 28.65
CA PRO A 69 13.38 3.09 30.07
C PRO A 69 12.18 2.69 30.93
N VAL A 70 10.96 3.04 30.51
CA VAL A 70 9.72 2.77 31.24
C VAL A 70 9.01 1.55 30.68
N LEU A 71 8.75 1.54 29.38
CA LEU A 71 8.05 0.47 28.67
C LEU A 71 9.04 -0.46 27.97
N ARG A 72 9.73 -1.29 28.73
CA ARG A 72 10.87 -2.10 28.28
C ARG A 72 10.59 -3.06 27.11
N PHE A 73 9.33 -3.29 26.74
CA PHE A 73 8.96 -4.04 25.53
C PHE A 73 9.03 -3.18 24.27
N LEU A 74 9.06 -1.85 24.41
CA LEU A 74 9.30 -0.94 23.29
C LEU A 74 10.81 -0.83 23.03
N ARG A 75 11.17 -1.07 21.79
CA ARG A 75 12.57 -1.02 21.32
C ARG A 75 12.61 -0.35 19.96
N ALA A 76 13.67 0.41 19.73
CA ALA A 76 13.97 0.99 18.43
C ALA A 76 15.43 0.68 18.04
N GLU A 77 15.63 0.38 16.77
CA GLU A 77 16.97 0.34 16.18
C GLU A 77 17.13 1.61 15.34
N ILE A 78 18.23 2.33 15.57
CA ILE A 78 18.54 3.58 14.87
C ILE A 78 19.70 3.31 13.93
N ASP A 79 19.53 3.58 12.63
CA ASP A 79 20.51 3.26 11.60
C ASP A 79 21.83 3.95 11.88
N PHE A 80 21.80 5.25 12.19
CA PHE A 80 22.96 5.94 12.74
C PHE A 80 22.55 7.17 13.57
N GLU A 81 23.46 7.57 14.42
CA GLU A 81 23.26 8.61 15.40
C GLU A 81 24.34 9.66 15.23
N LEU A 82 23.91 10.90 15.16
CA LEU A 82 24.80 12.06 15.04
C LEU A 82 24.71 12.93 16.27
N GLU A 83 25.85 13.53 16.66
CA GLU A 83 25.86 14.76 17.41
C GLU A 83 25.94 15.89 16.38
N LEU A 84 24.85 16.63 16.25
CA LEU A 84 24.68 17.72 15.31
C LEU A 84 24.64 19.04 16.10
N ASP A 85 25.65 19.89 15.95
CA ASP A 85 25.81 21.13 16.72
C ASP A 85 25.70 20.91 18.25
N GLY A 86 26.23 19.80 18.74
CA GLY A 86 26.18 19.39 20.15
C GLY A 86 24.87 18.72 20.58
N VAL A 87 23.92 18.48 19.67
CA VAL A 87 22.64 17.83 19.95
C VAL A 87 22.59 16.41 19.37
N LEU A 88 22.24 15.41 20.21
CA LEU A 88 22.06 14.03 19.76
C LEU A 88 20.82 13.91 18.87
N THR A 89 21.01 13.46 17.64
CA THR A 89 19.98 13.36 16.60
C THR A 89 19.94 11.92 16.07
N ASN A 90 18.71 11.38 15.92
CA ASN A 90 18.48 10.13 15.21
C ASN A 90 18.60 10.37 13.70
N VAL A 91 19.17 9.42 12.97
CA VAL A 91 19.12 9.42 11.52
C VAL A 91 18.73 8.05 11.02
N ASP A 92 17.82 8.04 10.06
CA ASP A 92 17.30 6.82 9.43
C ASP A 92 17.57 6.90 7.91
N ALA A 93 18.21 5.88 7.37
CA ALA A 93 18.61 5.82 5.96
C ALA A 93 17.51 5.18 5.12
N LYS A 94 17.04 5.86 4.09
CA LYS A 94 16.01 5.35 3.18
C LYS A 94 16.48 5.34 1.74
N SER A 95 16.43 4.18 1.08
CA SER A 95 16.59 4.09 -0.37
C SER A 95 15.21 4.19 -1.04
N VAL A 96 14.95 5.30 -1.72
CA VAL A 96 13.64 5.62 -2.30
C VAL A 96 13.69 5.50 -3.82
N GLY A 97 12.98 4.53 -4.38
CA GLY A 97 12.97 4.28 -5.83
C GLY A 97 11.57 4.29 -6.44
N GLY A 98 11.51 4.44 -7.75
CA GLY A 98 10.29 4.30 -8.54
C GLY A 98 9.14 5.21 -8.09
N THR A 99 7.93 4.66 -8.01
CA THR A 99 6.70 5.36 -7.65
C THR A 99 6.65 5.83 -6.19
N ALA A 100 7.53 5.30 -5.31
CA ALA A 100 7.58 5.72 -3.91
C ALA A 100 8.05 7.17 -3.74
N ARG A 101 8.79 7.73 -4.72
CA ARG A 101 9.26 9.13 -4.71
C ARG A 101 8.12 10.13 -4.60
N ALA A 102 6.99 9.86 -5.24
CA ALA A 102 5.83 10.77 -5.24
C ALA A 102 5.15 10.91 -3.87
N LYS A 103 5.49 10.06 -2.90
CA LYS A 103 4.96 10.13 -1.53
C LYS A 103 5.78 11.02 -0.59
N TRP A 104 6.89 11.56 -1.07
CA TRP A 104 7.80 12.43 -0.32
C TRP A 104 7.64 13.86 -0.81
N GLY A 105 7.61 14.81 0.10
CA GLY A 105 7.55 16.23 -0.21
C GLY A 105 8.89 16.83 -0.65
N SER A 106 9.03 18.10 -0.37
CA SER A 106 10.26 18.85 -0.65
C SER A 106 11.32 18.59 0.41
N GLU A 107 12.59 18.59 0.02
CA GLU A 107 13.72 18.54 0.94
C GLU A 107 13.63 19.65 2.00
N GLY A 108 14.06 19.36 3.19
CA GLY A 108 14.02 20.29 4.33
C GLY A 108 12.69 20.32 5.09
N THR A 109 11.65 19.60 4.59
CA THR A 109 10.35 19.51 5.26
C THR A 109 10.24 18.20 6.07
N ASP A 110 9.08 17.97 6.69
CA ASP A 110 8.67 16.74 7.34
C ASP A 110 7.64 15.94 6.51
N GLU A 111 7.44 16.32 5.26
CA GLU A 111 6.49 15.66 4.35
C GLU A 111 7.04 14.31 3.87
N ILE A 112 6.82 13.28 4.69
CA ILE A 112 7.27 11.91 4.45
C ILE A 112 6.10 10.91 4.54
N PRO A 113 6.22 9.70 3.99
CA PRO A 113 5.19 8.69 4.15
C PRO A 113 4.85 8.38 5.61
N ILE A 114 3.55 8.23 5.91
CA ILE A 114 3.03 8.08 7.28
C ILE A 114 3.61 6.87 8.03
N ASP A 115 3.96 5.79 7.33
CA ASP A 115 4.58 4.60 7.91
C ASP A 115 6.00 4.91 8.42
N TYR A 116 6.77 5.74 7.69
CA TYR A 116 8.07 6.22 8.16
C TYR A 116 7.94 7.24 9.28
N LEU A 117 6.97 8.17 9.17
CA LEU A 117 6.71 9.12 10.25
C LEU A 117 6.43 8.38 11.58
N ALA A 118 5.59 7.34 11.55
CA ALA A 118 5.31 6.52 12.71
C ALA A 118 6.56 5.79 13.23
N GLN A 119 7.43 5.29 12.36
CA GLN A 119 8.71 4.69 12.73
C GLN A 119 9.61 5.69 13.45
N PHE A 120 9.73 6.91 12.93
CA PHE A 120 10.60 7.94 13.50
C PHE A 120 10.05 8.48 14.82
N MET A 121 8.75 8.72 14.94
CA MET A 121 8.11 9.09 16.20
C MET A 121 8.31 8.02 17.27
N HIS A 122 8.21 6.73 16.90
CA HIS A 122 8.54 5.65 17.81
C HIS A 122 10.01 5.70 18.25
N GLY A 123 10.95 5.89 17.31
CA GLY A 123 12.37 6.04 17.60
C GLY A 123 12.66 7.22 18.53
N LEU A 124 12.05 8.38 18.28
CA LEU A 124 12.14 9.56 19.15
C LEU A 124 11.56 9.30 20.54
N GLY A 125 10.42 8.58 20.61
CA GLY A 125 9.81 8.17 21.87
C GLY A 125 10.73 7.31 22.72
N VAL A 126 11.40 6.31 22.10
CA VAL A 126 12.29 5.37 22.79
C VAL A 126 13.62 6.01 23.19
N THR A 127 14.20 6.87 22.33
CA THR A 127 15.52 7.49 22.58
C THR A 127 15.45 8.77 23.42
N GLY A 128 14.27 9.40 23.50
CA GLY A 128 14.10 10.69 24.18
C GLY A 128 14.65 11.89 23.39
N ARG A 129 15.09 11.69 22.12
CA ARG A 129 15.65 12.76 21.28
C ARG A 129 14.59 13.65 20.67
N GLN A 130 14.99 14.85 20.25
CA GLN A 130 14.07 15.88 19.74
C GLN A 130 13.87 15.79 18.24
N THR A 131 14.88 15.31 17.50
CA THR A 131 14.86 15.32 16.03
C THR A 131 15.27 13.96 15.47
N CYS A 132 14.59 13.54 14.41
CA CYS A 132 15.01 12.46 13.52
C CYS A 132 15.19 13.02 12.11
N ILE A 133 16.34 12.79 11.50
CA ILE A 133 16.59 13.10 10.09
C ILE A 133 16.30 11.85 9.28
N ALA A 134 15.37 11.93 8.33
CA ALA A 134 15.22 10.92 7.29
C ALA A 134 16.16 11.27 6.13
N ALA A 135 17.20 10.47 5.97
CA ALA A 135 18.17 10.61 4.89
C ALA A 135 17.72 9.74 3.69
N ALA A 136 17.09 10.37 2.70
CA ALA A 136 16.45 9.69 1.58
C ALA A 136 17.33 9.74 0.31
N LEU A 137 17.89 8.60 -0.07
CA LEU A 137 18.56 8.43 -1.37
C LEU A 137 17.48 8.31 -2.46
N ARG A 138 17.14 9.42 -3.09
CA ARG A 138 16.13 9.53 -4.16
C ARG A 138 16.74 9.58 -5.56
N SER A 139 18.02 9.92 -5.68
CA SER A 139 18.82 9.89 -6.91
C SER A 139 20.06 9.02 -6.71
N PHE A 140 20.92 8.89 -7.74
CA PHE A 140 22.14 8.11 -7.64
C PHE A 140 23.26 8.85 -6.91
N ASP A 141 23.19 10.17 -6.85
CA ASP A 141 24.25 11.09 -6.51
C ASP A 141 23.90 12.09 -5.40
N ASP A 142 22.67 12.06 -4.87
CA ASP A 142 22.28 12.96 -3.81
C ASP A 142 21.32 12.31 -2.79
N VAL A 143 21.51 12.72 -1.53
CA VAL A 143 20.63 12.37 -0.39
C VAL A 143 19.85 13.60 0.00
N GLU A 144 18.53 13.51 -0.06
CA GLU A 144 17.62 14.55 0.43
C GLU A 144 17.35 14.35 1.92
N LEU A 145 17.36 15.44 2.69
CA LEU A 145 17.19 15.43 4.14
C LEU A 145 15.80 15.94 4.52
N PHE A 146 15.08 15.16 5.33
CA PHE A 146 13.78 15.50 5.89
C PHE A 146 13.90 15.53 7.41
N TYR A 147 13.32 16.55 8.06
CA TYR A 147 13.51 16.80 9.49
C TYR A 147 12.22 16.57 10.26
N VAL A 148 12.14 15.47 10.95
CA VAL A 148 10.99 15.12 11.79
C VAL A 148 11.26 15.56 13.21
N GLN A 149 10.48 16.51 13.67
CA GLN A 149 10.53 16.98 15.06
C GLN A 149 9.71 16.07 15.98
N ARG A 150 10.16 15.91 17.21
CA ARG A 150 9.45 15.18 18.24
C ARG A 150 8.08 15.79 18.50
N ASP A 151 7.05 14.99 18.37
CA ASP A 151 5.68 15.34 18.77
C ASP A 151 5.24 14.44 19.92
N GLU A 152 5.10 15.05 21.10
CA GLU A 152 4.81 14.32 22.32
C GLU A 152 3.40 13.75 22.32
N GLU A 153 2.43 14.45 21.73
CA GLU A 153 1.03 14.00 21.65
C GLU A 153 0.93 12.71 20.80
N THR A 154 1.56 12.73 19.63
CA THR A 154 1.64 11.55 18.77
C THR A 154 2.37 10.39 19.43
N ILE A 155 3.51 10.65 20.08
CA ILE A 155 4.29 9.63 20.77
C ILE A 155 3.46 9.00 21.89
N GLU A 156 2.78 9.79 22.71
CA GLU A 156 1.97 9.27 23.83
C GLU A 156 0.78 8.45 23.32
N ALA A 157 0.09 8.93 22.28
CA ALA A 157 -1.00 8.18 21.64
C ALA A 157 -0.51 6.83 21.08
N MET A 158 0.66 6.80 20.44
CA MET A 158 1.28 5.58 19.97
C MET A 158 1.66 4.63 21.11
N ARG A 159 2.29 5.14 22.17
CA ARG A 159 2.68 4.37 23.37
C ARG A 159 1.47 3.76 24.05
N SER A 160 0.38 4.50 24.16
CA SER A 160 -0.88 4.02 24.71
C SER A 160 -1.42 2.84 23.90
N LYS A 161 -1.55 2.98 22.58
CA LYS A 161 -2.01 1.88 21.68
C LYS A 161 -1.09 0.65 21.77
N MET A 162 0.21 0.84 21.74
CA MET A 162 1.17 -0.26 21.84
C MET A 162 1.12 -0.95 23.21
N SER A 163 0.88 -0.20 24.29
CA SER A 163 0.74 -0.75 25.63
C SER A 163 -0.52 -1.58 25.78
N VAL A 164 -1.64 -1.10 25.23
CA VAL A 164 -2.90 -1.88 25.18
C VAL A 164 -2.69 -3.17 24.41
N PHE A 165 -2.13 -3.10 23.19
CA PHE A 165 -1.85 -4.27 22.37
C PHE A 165 -0.96 -5.28 23.10
N TRP A 166 0.13 -4.81 23.72
CA TRP A 166 1.04 -5.68 24.46
C TRP A 166 0.36 -6.37 25.65
N ARG A 167 -0.43 -5.62 26.43
CA ARG A 167 -1.09 -6.13 27.61
C ARG A 167 -2.24 -7.08 27.28
N GLU A 168 -3.10 -6.69 26.32
CA GLU A 168 -4.36 -7.41 26.06
C GLU A 168 -4.16 -8.58 25.09
N HIS A 169 -3.22 -8.47 24.19
CA HIS A 169 -3.02 -9.50 23.16
C HIS A 169 -1.75 -10.32 23.41
N VAL A 170 -0.57 -9.68 23.53
CA VAL A 170 0.69 -10.42 23.63
C VAL A 170 0.82 -11.12 24.99
N LYS A 171 0.64 -10.42 26.10
CA LYS A 171 0.77 -11.01 27.45
C LYS A 171 -0.32 -12.01 27.79
N LYS A 172 -1.55 -11.77 27.35
CA LYS A 172 -2.69 -12.68 27.57
C LYS A 172 -2.78 -13.80 26.54
N GLU A 173 -1.94 -13.73 25.50
CA GLU A 173 -1.97 -14.65 24.36
C GLU A 173 -3.33 -14.71 23.64
N VAL A 174 -4.09 -13.64 23.68
CA VAL A 174 -5.38 -13.49 23.00
C VAL A 174 -5.15 -12.84 21.66
N PRO A 175 -5.52 -13.45 20.52
CA PRO A 175 -5.35 -12.85 19.22
C PRO A 175 -6.16 -11.55 19.10
N PRO A 176 -5.66 -10.54 18.38
CA PRO A 176 -6.46 -9.37 18.00
C PRO A 176 -7.52 -9.74 16.98
N ASP A 177 -8.53 -8.88 16.84
CA ASP A 177 -9.56 -9.05 15.83
C ASP A 177 -8.97 -9.03 14.43
N PRO A 178 -9.46 -9.89 13.52
CA PRO A 178 -9.00 -9.90 12.13
C PRO A 178 -9.41 -8.61 11.40
N ILE A 179 -8.49 -8.05 10.62
CA ILE A 179 -8.75 -6.87 9.80
C ILE A 179 -8.68 -7.15 8.30
N THR A 180 -8.28 -8.36 7.92
CA THR A 180 -8.20 -8.81 6.52
C THR A 180 -8.84 -10.19 6.35
N PHE A 181 -9.22 -10.53 5.10
CA PHE A 181 -9.65 -11.91 4.79
C PHE A 181 -8.56 -12.95 5.07
N ALA A 182 -7.29 -12.58 4.94
CA ALA A 182 -6.17 -13.46 5.29
C ALA A 182 -6.17 -13.75 6.79
N ASP A 183 -6.37 -12.75 7.63
CA ASP A 183 -6.48 -12.93 9.09
C ASP A 183 -7.65 -13.85 9.46
N VAL A 184 -8.81 -13.67 8.81
CA VAL A 184 -9.99 -14.54 9.05
C VAL A 184 -9.69 -15.99 8.70
N ARG A 185 -9.05 -16.24 7.54
CA ARG A 185 -8.66 -17.61 7.12
C ARG A 185 -7.64 -18.22 8.09
N GLU A 186 -6.76 -17.40 8.63
CA GLU A 186 -5.70 -17.84 9.53
C GLU A 186 -6.24 -18.16 10.93
N LEU A 187 -7.19 -17.38 11.43
CA LEU A 187 -7.86 -17.64 12.71
C LEU A 187 -8.85 -18.81 12.61
N PHE A 188 -9.52 -18.95 11.47
CA PHE A 188 -10.55 -19.95 11.23
C PHE A 188 -10.25 -20.79 9.97
N PRO A 189 -9.18 -21.61 10.01
CA PRO A 189 -8.71 -22.33 8.81
C PRO A 189 -9.66 -23.44 8.33
N LYS A 190 -10.60 -23.85 9.17
CA LYS A 190 -11.60 -24.87 8.84
C LYS A 190 -12.99 -24.43 9.29
N SER A 191 -13.97 -24.65 8.42
CA SER A 191 -15.37 -24.51 8.80
C SER A 191 -15.78 -25.69 9.70
N THR A 192 -16.65 -25.41 10.66
CA THR A 192 -17.32 -26.44 11.47
C THR A 192 -18.79 -26.50 11.07
N PRO A 193 -19.48 -27.65 11.22
CA PRO A 193 -20.90 -27.78 10.87
C PRO A 193 -21.84 -27.04 11.87
N ARG A 194 -21.35 -25.98 12.51
CA ARG A 194 -22.11 -25.14 13.44
C ARG A 194 -22.77 -23.99 12.69
N GLY A 195 -24.07 -23.84 12.82
CA GLY A 195 -24.78 -22.62 12.43
C GLY A 195 -24.52 -21.47 13.43
N VAL A 196 -24.47 -20.26 12.90
CA VAL A 196 -24.45 -19.03 13.69
C VAL A 196 -25.65 -18.21 13.27
N GLU A 197 -26.43 -17.75 14.27
CA GLU A 197 -27.54 -16.83 14.00
C GLU A 197 -27.00 -15.48 13.59
N ALA A 198 -27.55 -14.94 12.47
CA ALA A 198 -27.10 -13.66 11.95
C ALA A 198 -27.73 -12.50 12.73
N SER A 199 -26.92 -11.49 13.05
CA SER A 199 -27.45 -10.20 13.52
C SER A 199 -28.10 -9.42 12.34
N ASP A 200 -28.96 -8.46 12.68
CA ASP A 200 -29.59 -7.58 11.67
C ASP A 200 -28.56 -6.88 10.78
N GLU A 201 -27.41 -6.49 11.35
CA GLU A 201 -26.30 -5.90 10.62
C GLU A 201 -25.70 -6.87 9.59
N VAL A 202 -25.48 -8.13 9.98
CA VAL A 202 -24.97 -9.15 9.05
C VAL A 202 -25.98 -9.47 7.95
N ILE A 203 -27.28 -9.48 8.27
CA ILE A 203 -28.34 -9.64 7.27
C ILE A 203 -28.27 -8.50 6.25
N ALA A 204 -28.13 -7.24 6.72
CA ALA A 204 -28.00 -6.09 5.83
C ALA A 204 -26.77 -6.19 4.91
N TYR A 205 -25.60 -6.62 5.44
CA TYR A 205 -24.41 -6.85 4.61
C TYR A 205 -24.61 -7.95 3.56
N VAL A 206 -25.30 -9.02 3.89
CA VAL A 206 -25.62 -10.09 2.93
C VAL A 206 -26.51 -9.57 1.80
N ASP A 207 -27.52 -8.75 2.13
CA ASP A 207 -28.42 -8.21 1.12
C ASP A 207 -27.75 -7.14 0.26
N GLU A 208 -26.92 -6.28 0.84
CA GLU A 208 -26.08 -5.36 0.09
C GLU A 208 -25.12 -6.11 -0.85
N LEU A 209 -24.47 -7.16 -0.37
CA LEU A 209 -23.57 -7.98 -1.21
C LEU A 209 -24.29 -8.60 -2.40
N LYS A 210 -25.56 -9.05 -2.25
CA LYS A 210 -26.36 -9.54 -3.36
C LYS A 210 -26.58 -8.43 -4.41
N GLN A 211 -26.98 -7.25 -3.96
CA GLN A 211 -27.21 -6.09 -4.85
C GLN A 211 -25.91 -5.69 -5.59
N VAL A 212 -24.79 -5.64 -4.90
CA VAL A 212 -23.47 -5.36 -5.50
C VAL A 212 -23.13 -6.40 -6.57
N ARG A 213 -23.35 -7.69 -6.30
CA ARG A 213 -23.10 -8.76 -7.27
C ARG A 213 -23.94 -8.64 -8.53
N GLU A 214 -25.24 -8.33 -8.38
CA GLU A 214 -26.13 -8.09 -9.54
C GLU A 214 -25.66 -6.88 -10.34
N ARG A 215 -25.23 -5.79 -9.68
CA ARG A 215 -24.69 -4.61 -10.36
C ARG A 215 -23.40 -4.91 -11.11
N ILE A 216 -22.50 -5.68 -10.51
CA ILE A 216 -21.26 -6.13 -11.18
C ILE A 216 -21.59 -6.92 -12.43
N LYS A 217 -22.54 -7.87 -12.36
CA LYS A 217 -22.99 -8.67 -13.52
C LYS A 217 -23.54 -7.80 -14.65
N MET A 218 -24.37 -6.81 -14.31
CA MET A 218 -24.89 -5.85 -15.31
C MET A 218 -23.78 -5.02 -15.95
N LEU A 219 -22.81 -4.53 -15.14
CA LEU A 219 -21.68 -3.75 -15.66
C LEU A 219 -20.77 -4.58 -16.56
N GLN A 220 -20.48 -5.83 -16.19
CA GLN A 220 -19.72 -6.76 -17.02
C GLN A 220 -20.40 -7.04 -18.36
N SER A 221 -21.74 -7.24 -18.35
CA SER A 221 -22.52 -7.39 -19.58
C SER A 221 -22.45 -6.14 -20.46
N ARG A 222 -22.51 -4.96 -19.84
CA ARG A 222 -22.38 -3.68 -20.55
C ARG A 222 -20.99 -3.48 -21.13
N GLU A 223 -19.96 -3.78 -20.36
CA GLU A 223 -18.56 -3.74 -20.80
C GLU A 223 -18.36 -4.62 -22.04
N LEU A 224 -18.88 -5.86 -22.00
CA LEU A 224 -18.79 -6.78 -23.12
C LEU A 224 -19.50 -6.24 -24.36
N ALA A 225 -20.70 -5.69 -24.21
CA ALA A 225 -21.45 -5.08 -25.31
C ALA A 225 -20.66 -3.91 -25.96
N LEU A 226 -20.03 -3.07 -25.14
CA LEU A 226 -19.19 -1.96 -25.62
C LEU A 226 -17.95 -2.47 -26.35
N LYS A 227 -17.27 -3.47 -25.79
CA LYS A 227 -16.12 -4.12 -26.44
C LYS A 227 -16.49 -4.72 -27.79
N PHE A 228 -17.67 -5.35 -27.89
CA PHE A 228 -18.17 -5.89 -29.15
C PHE A 228 -18.38 -4.79 -30.20
N GLU A 229 -19.04 -3.68 -29.85
CA GLU A 229 -19.26 -2.57 -30.78
C GLU A 229 -17.95 -1.93 -31.23
N ILE A 230 -16.98 -1.77 -30.32
CA ILE A 230 -15.62 -1.28 -30.64
C ILE A 230 -14.92 -2.24 -31.60
N ALA A 231 -14.93 -3.53 -31.31
CA ALA A 231 -14.31 -4.55 -32.14
C ALA A 231 -14.96 -4.62 -33.54
N ARG A 232 -16.28 -4.52 -33.59
CA ARG A 232 -17.04 -4.46 -34.85
C ARG A 232 -16.69 -3.25 -35.70
N PHE A 233 -16.48 -2.08 -35.05
CA PHE A 233 -16.04 -0.86 -35.72
C PHE A 233 -14.60 -0.97 -36.23
N MET A 234 -13.70 -1.58 -35.47
CA MET A 234 -12.30 -1.76 -35.83
C MET A 234 -12.12 -2.66 -37.06
N GLY A 235 -12.93 -3.69 -37.20
CA GLY A 235 -12.76 -4.68 -38.27
C GLY A 235 -11.36 -5.34 -38.20
N ASP A 236 -10.56 -5.12 -39.22
CA ASP A 236 -9.17 -5.60 -39.33
C ASP A 236 -8.12 -4.58 -38.86
N ALA A 237 -8.54 -3.37 -38.49
CA ALA A 237 -7.63 -2.35 -37.97
C ALA A 237 -7.02 -2.72 -36.62
N ALA A 238 -5.75 -2.39 -36.39
CA ALA A 238 -5.06 -2.59 -35.12
C ALA A 238 -5.30 -1.45 -34.12
N VAL A 239 -5.67 -0.25 -34.61
CA VAL A 239 -5.79 0.97 -33.78
C VAL A 239 -7.00 1.80 -34.23
N ILE A 240 -7.74 2.34 -33.28
CA ILE A 240 -8.71 3.42 -33.51
C ILE A 240 -8.05 4.73 -33.11
N THR A 241 -8.08 5.71 -34.01
CA THR A 241 -7.49 7.03 -33.77
C THR A 241 -8.53 8.14 -33.81
N LYS A 242 -8.26 9.26 -33.15
CA LYS A 242 -8.97 10.53 -33.31
C LYS A 242 -7.93 11.64 -33.50
N GLY A 243 -7.69 12.05 -34.75
CA GLY A 243 -6.58 12.92 -35.10
C GLY A 243 -5.24 12.22 -34.78
N PRO A 244 -4.29 12.88 -34.15
CA PRO A 244 -3.01 12.29 -33.78
C PRO A 244 -3.04 11.37 -32.55
N ARG A 245 -4.21 11.15 -31.94
CA ARG A 245 -4.36 10.38 -30.70
C ARG A 245 -4.87 8.97 -30.98
N ASP A 246 -4.17 7.98 -30.44
CA ASP A 246 -4.66 6.60 -30.35
C ASP A 246 -5.69 6.50 -29.23
N LEU A 247 -6.92 6.10 -29.56
CA LEU A 247 -7.97 5.88 -28.59
C LEU A 247 -7.98 4.47 -28.03
N VAL A 248 -7.83 3.47 -28.90
CA VAL A 248 -7.86 2.05 -28.58
C VAL A 248 -6.88 1.34 -29.50
N SER A 249 -5.98 0.55 -28.93
CA SER A 249 -5.15 -0.40 -29.67
C SER A 249 -5.54 -1.83 -29.30
N TRP A 250 -5.42 -2.73 -30.27
CA TRP A 250 -5.76 -4.14 -30.10
C TRP A 250 -4.58 -5.00 -30.50
N GLU A 251 -4.00 -5.68 -29.54
CA GLU A 251 -2.96 -6.67 -29.81
C GLU A 251 -3.58 -8.01 -30.25
N GLU A 252 -2.88 -8.74 -31.13
CA GLU A 252 -3.30 -10.03 -31.71
C GLU A 252 -3.78 -11.05 -30.65
N GLU A 253 -3.10 -11.08 -29.50
CA GLU A 253 -3.46 -11.92 -28.35
C GLU A 253 -4.83 -11.56 -27.74
N GLY A 254 -5.19 -10.28 -27.73
CA GLY A 254 -6.48 -9.80 -27.26
C GLY A 254 -7.65 -10.24 -28.14
N ARG A 255 -7.47 -10.32 -29.46
CA ARG A 255 -8.46 -10.86 -30.42
C ARG A 255 -8.77 -12.32 -30.16
N GLN A 256 -7.76 -13.14 -30.00
CA GLN A 256 -7.92 -14.58 -29.75
C GLN A 256 -8.64 -14.87 -28.42
N GLN A 257 -8.42 -14.04 -27.40
CA GLN A 257 -9.10 -14.21 -26.10
C GLN A 257 -10.58 -13.84 -26.18
N ILE A 258 -10.99 -12.84 -26.95
CA ILE A 258 -12.40 -12.49 -27.15
C ILE A 258 -13.08 -13.55 -28.00
N ASP A 259 -12.47 -14.01 -29.06
CA ASP A 259 -13.02 -15.10 -29.89
C ASP A 259 -13.23 -16.37 -29.05
N ALA A 260 -12.27 -16.73 -28.22
CA ALA A 260 -12.38 -17.88 -27.31
C ALA A 260 -13.46 -17.68 -26.23
N PHE A 261 -13.69 -16.45 -25.78
CA PHE A 261 -14.74 -16.14 -24.83
C PHE A 261 -16.13 -16.16 -25.50
N LEU A 262 -16.28 -15.57 -26.68
CA LEU A 262 -17.54 -15.57 -27.45
C LEU A 262 -17.95 -16.98 -27.88
N GLN A 263 -16.97 -17.84 -28.22
CA GLN A 263 -17.21 -19.25 -28.55
C GLN A 263 -17.63 -20.10 -27.33
N ARG A 264 -17.19 -19.75 -26.11
CA ARG A 264 -17.60 -20.42 -24.86
C ARG A 264 -18.99 -20.00 -24.36
N GLN A 265 -19.48 -18.83 -24.75
CA GLN A 265 -20.85 -18.38 -24.50
C GLN A 265 -21.78 -19.04 -25.55
N ALA A 266 -22.12 -20.30 -25.33
CA ALA A 266 -22.80 -21.20 -26.24
C ALA A 266 -24.00 -20.62 -27.04
N PRO A 267 -24.37 -21.21 -28.19
CA PRO A 267 -25.43 -20.74 -29.07
C PRO A 267 -26.78 -20.76 -28.32
N GLY A 268 -27.30 -19.59 -27.98
CA GLY A 268 -28.61 -19.41 -27.33
C GLY A 268 -28.75 -18.20 -26.42
N THR A 269 -27.68 -17.55 -26.05
CA THR A 269 -27.78 -16.30 -25.29
C THR A 269 -27.91 -15.15 -26.27
N ALA A 270 -29.15 -14.70 -26.53
CA ALA A 270 -29.36 -13.48 -27.29
C ALA A 270 -28.61 -12.33 -26.65
N LEU A 271 -27.64 -11.76 -27.37
CA LEU A 271 -27.04 -10.48 -27.01
C LEU A 271 -28.20 -9.50 -26.83
N LEU A 272 -28.32 -8.91 -25.66
CA LEU A 272 -29.30 -7.86 -25.42
C LEU A 272 -29.14 -6.80 -26.51
N ASP A 273 -30.20 -6.54 -27.30
CA ASP A 273 -30.16 -5.56 -28.36
C ASP A 273 -29.69 -4.22 -27.76
N PRO A 274 -28.53 -3.68 -28.20
CA PRO A 274 -28.04 -2.43 -27.67
C PRO A 274 -28.93 -1.24 -27.92
N ARG A 275 -30.00 -1.40 -28.73
CA ARG A 275 -31.01 -0.41 -29.06
C ARG A 275 -32.27 -0.53 -28.17
N SER A 276 -32.39 -1.53 -27.33
CA SER A 276 -33.44 -1.57 -26.32
C SER A 276 -33.23 -0.45 -25.31
N PRO A 277 -34.20 0.46 -25.10
CA PRO A 277 -34.06 1.51 -24.11
C PRO A 277 -34.29 0.93 -22.72
N GLY A 278 -33.33 0.16 -22.22
CA GLY A 278 -33.28 -0.20 -20.83
C GLY A 278 -32.98 1.08 -20.04
N HIS A 279 -33.89 1.48 -19.18
CA HIS A 279 -33.78 2.65 -18.32
C HIS A 279 -32.38 2.80 -17.72
N LEU A 280 -31.66 3.79 -18.25
CA LEU A 280 -30.47 4.33 -17.58
C LEU A 280 -30.99 5.01 -16.32
N LEU A 281 -30.87 4.35 -15.18
CA LEU A 281 -30.92 5.04 -13.90
C LEU A 281 -29.79 6.08 -13.90
N PRO A 282 -30.05 7.36 -13.61
CA PRO A 282 -29.02 8.38 -13.55
C PRO A 282 -28.01 7.97 -12.49
N LEU A 283 -26.72 8.05 -12.85
CA LEU A 283 -25.64 7.95 -11.89
C LEU A 283 -25.82 9.08 -10.86
N PRO A 284 -25.65 8.83 -9.57
CA PRO A 284 -25.65 9.90 -8.59
C PRO A 284 -24.49 10.88 -8.91
N ASP A 285 -24.77 12.17 -8.88
CA ASP A 285 -23.89 13.30 -9.28
C ASP A 285 -22.58 13.46 -8.47
N ASN A 286 -22.17 12.48 -7.66
CA ASN A 286 -21.01 12.58 -6.78
C ASN A 286 -19.79 11.74 -7.21
N ALA A 287 -19.71 11.27 -8.46
CA ALA A 287 -18.58 10.48 -8.95
C ALA A 287 -17.46 11.32 -9.63
N ALA A 288 -17.45 12.63 -9.46
CA ALA A 288 -16.48 13.53 -10.07
C ALA A 288 -15.58 14.21 -9.04
N GLN A 289 -14.99 13.47 -8.10
CA GLN A 289 -13.81 13.95 -7.34
C GLN A 289 -13.02 12.76 -6.80
N GLY A 290 -11.84 12.57 -7.40
CA GLY A 290 -10.67 11.96 -6.79
C GLY A 290 -10.73 10.47 -6.49
N ALA A 291 -10.04 9.68 -7.27
CA ALA A 291 -9.20 8.63 -6.67
C ALA A 291 -8.51 7.83 -7.78
N GLY A 292 -7.22 7.80 -7.76
CA GLY A 292 -6.46 6.74 -8.38
C GLY A 292 -6.78 5.41 -7.70
N ALA A 293 -7.63 4.61 -8.30
CA ALA A 293 -7.94 3.28 -7.80
C ALA A 293 -6.80 2.33 -8.16
N ARG A 294 -6.08 1.83 -7.15
CA ARG A 294 -5.16 0.70 -7.28
C ARG A 294 -5.98 -0.58 -7.44
N SER A 295 -5.72 -1.33 -8.51
CA SER A 295 -6.29 -2.65 -8.69
C SER A 295 -5.67 -3.64 -7.70
N THR A 296 -6.50 -4.21 -6.84
CA THR A 296 -6.16 -5.39 -6.05
C THR A 296 -6.47 -6.62 -6.89
N VAL A 297 -5.44 -7.43 -7.16
CA VAL A 297 -5.56 -8.70 -7.88
C VAL A 297 -6.33 -9.69 -7.01
N LEU A 298 -7.51 -10.08 -7.44
CA LEU A 298 -8.19 -11.26 -6.94
C LEU A 298 -7.76 -12.45 -7.81
N GLN A 299 -7.05 -13.40 -7.21
CA GLN A 299 -6.77 -14.71 -7.79
C GLN A 299 -8.05 -15.51 -7.86
N ASP A 300 -8.70 -15.49 -9.00
CA ASP A 300 -9.52 -16.56 -9.53
C ASP A 300 -9.61 -16.34 -11.04
N GLY A 301 -8.93 -17.18 -11.77
CA GLY A 301 -8.75 -17.40 -13.20
C GLY A 301 -9.65 -16.70 -14.23
N PHE A 302 -9.71 -15.38 -14.26
CA PHE A 302 -10.31 -14.62 -15.34
C PHE A 302 -9.27 -13.70 -15.95
N PHE A 303 -8.95 -13.98 -17.19
CA PHE A 303 -8.02 -13.22 -18.00
C PHE A 303 -8.66 -11.87 -18.40
N TYR A 304 -7.97 -10.77 -18.07
CA TYR A 304 -8.32 -9.45 -18.56
C TYR A 304 -7.52 -9.15 -19.84
N ALA A 305 -8.24 -8.90 -20.93
CA ALA A 305 -7.65 -8.21 -22.08
C ALA A 305 -7.49 -6.74 -21.70
N PHE A 306 -6.25 -6.26 -21.62
CA PHE A 306 -5.98 -4.87 -21.26
C PHE A 306 -6.31 -3.95 -22.43
N LEU A 307 -7.34 -3.12 -22.29
CA LEU A 307 -7.49 -1.87 -23.04
C LEU A 307 -6.57 -0.85 -22.35
N VAL A 308 -5.42 -0.56 -22.94
CA VAL A 308 -4.52 0.47 -22.43
C VAL A 308 -5.06 1.84 -22.86
N THR A 309 -5.82 2.48 -21.98
CA THR A 309 -6.11 3.90 -22.11
C THR A 309 -4.97 4.67 -21.46
N LYS A 310 -4.23 5.47 -22.22
CA LYS A 310 -3.28 6.42 -21.65
C LYS A 310 -4.05 7.48 -20.84
N PRO A 311 -3.60 7.83 -19.62
CA PRO A 311 -4.27 8.86 -18.83
C PRO A 311 -4.21 10.22 -19.55
N PHE A 312 -5.32 10.94 -19.49
CA PHE A 312 -5.45 12.32 -19.95
C PHE A 312 -4.61 13.22 -19.03
N THR A 313 -3.61 13.88 -19.56
CA THR A 313 -2.96 15.04 -18.94
C THR A 313 -3.58 16.32 -19.51
N PRO A 314 -4.08 17.24 -18.67
CA PRO A 314 -4.67 18.49 -19.14
C PRO A 314 -3.58 19.55 -19.36
N GLU A 315 -2.69 19.36 -20.35
CA GLU A 315 -1.82 20.39 -20.89
C GLU A 315 -1.47 19.97 -22.31
N ASP A 316 -2.32 20.43 -23.24
CA ASP A 316 -1.98 20.91 -24.61
C ASP A 316 -3.25 21.51 -25.24
#